data_89a6c4a5a2adc9b3e9b32423bb0d607e
#
_entry.id   89a6c4a5a2adc9b3e9b32423bb0d607e
#
_cell.length_a   1.000
_cell.length_b   1.000
_cell.length_c   1.000
_cell.angle_alpha   90.00
_cell.angle_beta   90.00
_cell.angle_gamma   90.00
#
_symmetry.space_group_name_H-M   'P 1'
#
loop_
_entity.id
_entity.type
_entity.pdbx_description
1 polymer ?
#
loop_
_entity_poly.entity_id
_entity_poly.type
_entity_poly.pdbx_seq_one_letter_code
_entity_poly.pdbx_strand_id
1 'polypeptide(L)'
;MKDDYTQKNDFNETEDKENAQNEKTGSFTEHSKYATNKMSSSLKNKEEEEKGFDYSLLHDLINKSDKTKKNAILLSTGSYNPIHRMHLEIFNIAYKHLLSKNEFNVLCSFISPSADCYVRHKKPPLIPFYLRCEMIKTAIEEYQSETDLKIFLHTWEGSQDTFRDFPEVINTIQDELNNYKITLFYVCGLDLFSKCRSAFYKNVIAVDRKPYKKFLSDIPKRNIYIVPGEKTEPFSSTEIRNSFRNNQEEEIKKMTFPKVADMVIKFYKDNFII
;
A
#
# COMPACT_ATOMS: atom_id res chain seq x y z
N MET A 1 -23.13 -36.64 -16.57
CA MET A 1 -21.85 -36.14 -17.06
C MET A 1 -21.23 -35.31 -15.97
N LYS A 2 -20.21 -35.86 -15.32
CA LYS A 2 -19.44 -35.23 -14.27
C LYS A 2 -18.18 -34.68 -14.95
N ASP A 3 -17.95 -33.40 -14.87
CA ASP A 3 -16.70 -32.79 -15.31
C ASP A 3 -15.92 -32.31 -14.06
N ASP A 4 -14.93 -33.12 -13.74
CA ASP A 4 -13.85 -32.84 -12.81
C ASP A 4 -12.92 -31.76 -13.43
N TYR A 5 -12.74 -30.64 -12.74
CA TYR A 5 -11.65 -29.71 -12.98
C TYR A 5 -10.83 -29.52 -11.71
N THR A 6 -10.00 -30.52 -11.43
CA THR A 6 -8.81 -30.36 -10.59
C THR A 6 -7.64 -29.98 -11.47
N GLN A 7 -7.32 -28.70 -11.61
CA GLN A 7 -6.02 -28.27 -12.12
C GLN A 7 -5.07 -28.06 -10.94
N LYS A 8 -4.14 -28.98 -10.83
CA LYS A 8 -2.92 -28.85 -10.04
C LYS A 8 -2.05 -27.77 -10.67
N ASN A 9 -1.68 -26.76 -9.90
CA ASN A 9 -0.60 -25.85 -10.25
C ASN A 9 0.72 -26.52 -9.87
N ASP A 10 1.34 -27.15 -10.83
CA ASP A 10 2.74 -27.57 -10.74
C ASP A 10 3.62 -26.33 -10.90
N PHE A 11 4.16 -25.82 -9.81
CA PHE A 11 5.32 -24.94 -9.85
C PHE A 11 6.54 -25.80 -10.11
N ASN A 12 7.06 -25.73 -11.32
CA ASN A 12 8.38 -26.26 -11.66
C ASN A 12 9.46 -25.50 -10.87
N GLU A 13 9.96 -26.15 -9.84
CA GLU A 13 11.28 -25.89 -9.30
C GLU A 13 12.32 -26.45 -10.30
N THR A 14 12.89 -25.61 -11.11
CA THR A 14 14.14 -25.92 -11.81
C THR A 14 15.31 -25.41 -10.98
N GLU A 15 16.11 -26.35 -10.60
CA GLU A 15 17.41 -26.30 -9.96
C GLU A 15 18.33 -25.22 -10.55
N ASP A 16 18.82 -24.33 -9.68
CA ASP A 16 20.12 -23.69 -9.83
C ASP A 16 20.90 -23.89 -8.53
N LYS A 17 21.41 -25.11 -8.38
CA LYS A 17 22.52 -25.40 -7.48
C LYS A 17 23.78 -25.32 -8.34
N GLU A 18 24.55 -24.25 -8.13
CA GLU A 18 26.02 -24.22 -8.20
C GLU A 18 26.46 -22.75 -8.31
N ASN A 19 26.90 -22.20 -7.21
CA ASN A 19 27.99 -21.24 -7.04
C ASN A 19 27.85 -20.48 -5.71
N ALA A 20 28.07 -21.22 -4.63
CA ALA A 20 28.27 -20.61 -3.32
C ALA A 20 29.62 -21.09 -2.79
N GLN A 21 30.69 -20.48 -3.25
CA GLN A 21 31.96 -20.46 -2.50
C GLN A 21 32.68 -19.15 -2.76
N ASN A 22 33.02 -18.49 -1.65
CA ASN A 22 33.89 -17.31 -1.51
C ASN A 22 33.24 -15.93 -1.64
N GLU A 23 32.55 -15.50 -0.59
CA GLU A 23 32.68 -14.11 -0.15
C GLU A 23 32.83 -14.02 1.37
N LYS A 24 33.82 -13.26 1.75
CA LYS A 24 34.37 -13.06 3.08
C LYS A 24 33.32 -12.51 4.04
N THR A 25 33.24 -13.09 5.23
CA THR A 25 32.60 -12.58 6.44
C THR A 25 33.11 -11.18 6.79
N GLY A 26 32.36 -10.18 6.35
CA GLY A 26 32.45 -8.80 6.86
C GLY A 26 31.47 -8.65 8.02
N SER A 27 32.02 -8.38 9.20
CA SER A 27 31.32 -8.23 10.46
C SER A 27 30.22 -7.17 10.39
N PHE A 28 28.97 -7.60 10.46
CA PHE A 28 27.78 -6.77 10.66
C PHE A 28 27.50 -6.60 12.15
N THR A 29 28.39 -5.93 12.85
CA THR A 29 28.16 -5.53 14.24
C THR A 29 28.56 -4.07 14.38
N GLU A 30 27.59 -3.16 14.34
CA GLU A 30 27.62 -1.88 15.06
C GLU A 30 26.48 -0.88 14.77
N HIS A 31 25.46 -1.20 13.94
CA HIS A 31 24.38 -0.24 13.67
C HIS A 31 23.04 -0.56 14.34
N SER A 32 23.02 -1.49 15.31
CA SER A 32 21.82 -1.85 16.08
C SER A 32 21.54 -0.95 17.30
N LYS A 33 22.35 0.07 17.59
CA LYS A 33 22.22 0.86 18.83
C LYS A 33 21.42 2.17 18.75
N TYR A 34 20.82 2.51 17.59
CA TYR A 34 20.06 3.77 17.47
C TYR A 34 18.55 3.65 17.63
N ALA A 35 18.02 2.50 17.97
CA ALA A 35 16.57 2.28 18.05
C ALA A 35 16.00 2.09 19.47
N THR A 36 16.77 2.19 20.54
CA THR A 36 16.29 1.79 21.88
C THR A 36 16.11 2.91 22.91
N ASN A 37 16.01 4.15 22.54
CA ASN A 37 15.70 5.20 23.51
C ASN A 37 14.63 6.17 23.00
N LYS A 38 13.37 5.82 23.21
CA LYS A 38 12.21 6.65 23.56
C LYS A 38 10.90 5.89 23.39
N MET A 39 10.53 5.05 24.34
CA MET A 39 9.15 4.63 24.49
C MET A 39 8.83 4.29 25.93
N SER A 40 8.50 5.32 26.72
CA SER A 40 7.64 5.19 27.89
C SER A 40 6.29 5.81 27.50
N SER A 41 5.40 5.03 26.94
CA SER A 41 4.04 5.44 26.65
C SER A 41 3.07 4.35 27.12
N SER A 42 1.95 4.80 27.67
CA SER A 42 0.89 4.08 28.36
C SER A 42 0.36 2.83 27.64
N LEU A 43 -0.34 1.95 28.37
CA LEU A 43 -1.02 0.74 27.84
C LEU A 43 -1.87 1.00 26.58
N LYS A 44 -2.42 2.20 26.41
CA LYS A 44 -3.15 2.60 25.19
C LYS A 44 -2.28 2.53 23.92
N ASN A 45 -1.02 2.93 24.01
CA ASN A 45 -0.12 2.90 22.86
C ASN A 45 0.24 1.49 22.40
N LYS A 46 0.19 0.49 23.29
CA LYS A 46 0.46 -0.91 22.91
C LYS A 46 -0.68 -1.53 22.10
N GLU A 47 -1.93 -1.27 22.48
CA GLU A 47 -3.08 -1.76 21.70
C GLU A 47 -3.15 -1.10 20.32
N GLU A 48 -2.84 0.19 20.22
CA GLU A 48 -2.77 0.94 18.96
C GLU A 48 -1.63 0.42 18.06
N GLU A 49 -0.48 0.10 18.66
CA GLU A 49 0.64 -0.53 17.95
C GLU A 49 0.30 -1.93 17.43
N GLU A 50 -0.38 -2.75 18.23
CA GLU A 50 -0.82 -4.09 17.82
C GLU A 50 -1.86 -4.05 16.69
N LYS A 51 -2.76 -3.07 16.69
CA LYS A 51 -3.79 -2.90 15.66
C LYS A 51 -3.32 -2.08 14.45
N GLY A 52 -2.22 -1.37 14.56
CA GLY A 52 -1.62 -0.57 13.49
C GLY A 52 -2.34 0.74 13.17
N PHE A 53 -3.42 1.08 13.88
CA PHE A 53 -4.19 2.32 13.76
C PHE A 53 -5.06 2.55 14.99
N ASP A 54 -5.20 3.82 15.40
CA ASP A 54 -6.15 4.21 16.45
C ASP A 54 -7.57 4.33 15.89
N TYR A 55 -8.34 3.26 16.00
CA TYR A 55 -9.72 3.22 15.52
C TYR A 55 -10.68 4.16 16.26
N SER A 56 -10.30 4.70 17.41
CA SER A 56 -11.13 5.69 18.13
C SER A 56 -11.33 6.98 17.31
N LEU A 57 -10.38 7.31 16.44
CA LEU A 57 -10.46 8.45 15.52
C LEU A 57 -11.65 8.35 14.55
N LEU A 58 -12.17 7.13 14.30
CA LEU A 58 -13.32 6.94 13.42
C LEU A 58 -14.63 7.46 14.03
N HIS A 59 -14.75 7.56 15.36
CA HIS A 59 -15.97 8.02 16.02
C HIS A 59 -16.38 9.42 15.56
N ASP A 60 -15.43 10.35 15.48
CA ASP A 60 -15.71 11.71 15.02
C ASP A 60 -16.15 11.76 13.55
N LEU A 61 -15.53 10.94 12.71
CA LEU A 61 -15.87 10.84 11.29
C LEU A 61 -17.27 10.25 11.10
N ILE A 62 -17.59 9.20 11.87
CA ILE A 62 -18.92 8.57 11.86
C ILE A 62 -19.97 9.55 12.36
N ASN A 63 -19.70 10.30 13.43
CA ASN A 63 -20.66 11.25 13.99
C ASN A 63 -21.03 12.36 12.99
N LYS A 64 -20.09 12.80 12.18
CA LYS A 64 -20.28 13.84 11.15
C LYS A 64 -20.86 13.31 9.84
N SER A 65 -20.95 11.99 9.66
CA SER A 65 -21.39 11.38 8.41
C SER A 65 -22.92 11.46 8.22
N ASP A 66 -23.37 11.47 6.98
CA ASP A 66 -24.78 11.38 6.60
C ASP A 66 -25.36 10.02 7.03
N LYS A 67 -26.37 10.03 7.92
CA LYS A 67 -26.96 8.81 8.49
C LYS A 67 -27.82 8.02 7.50
N THR A 68 -28.13 8.59 6.35
CA THR A 68 -28.88 7.91 5.28
C THR A 68 -28.02 7.04 4.39
N LYS A 69 -26.68 7.18 4.46
CA LYS A 69 -25.69 6.47 3.65
C LYS A 69 -24.91 5.45 4.47
N LYS A 70 -24.33 4.48 3.80
CA LYS A 70 -23.41 3.50 4.40
C LYS A 70 -22.03 4.11 4.58
N ASN A 71 -21.39 3.87 5.70
CA ASN A 71 -20.00 4.30 5.91
C ASN A 71 -19.04 3.35 5.21
N ALA A 72 -18.01 3.91 4.58
CA ALA A 72 -16.98 3.19 3.88
C ALA A 72 -15.59 3.76 4.20
N ILE A 73 -14.59 2.87 4.15
CA ILE A 73 -13.17 3.21 4.20
C ILE A 73 -12.50 2.58 2.98
N LEU A 74 -11.52 3.27 2.42
CA LEU A 74 -10.69 2.76 1.35
C LEU A 74 -9.40 2.16 1.92
N LEU A 75 -8.90 1.06 1.37
CA LEU A 75 -7.63 0.45 1.73
C LEU A 75 -6.79 0.16 0.49
N SER A 76 -5.52 0.48 0.54
CA SER A 76 -4.54 -0.01 -0.43
C SER A 76 -3.31 -0.54 0.28
N THR A 77 -2.84 -1.71 -0.12
CA THR A 77 -1.61 -2.34 0.38
C THR A 77 -0.50 -2.26 -0.67
N GLY A 78 0.74 -2.27 -0.23
CA GLY A 78 1.85 -2.24 -1.17
C GLY A 78 3.22 -2.09 -0.53
N SER A 79 4.26 -2.28 -1.32
CA SER A 79 5.63 -2.12 -0.81
C SER A 79 6.01 -0.68 -0.54
N TYR A 80 5.46 0.27 -1.32
CA TYR A 80 5.80 1.71 -1.24
C TYR A 80 7.31 1.95 -1.11
N ASN A 81 8.07 1.36 -2.02
CA ASN A 81 9.53 1.36 -2.00
C ASN A 81 10.16 2.13 -3.19
N PRO A 82 10.11 3.49 -3.18
CA PRO A 82 9.39 4.37 -2.27
C PRO A 82 7.94 4.65 -2.68
N ILE A 83 7.21 5.41 -1.85
CA ILE A 83 5.91 5.99 -2.20
C ILE A 83 6.08 7.00 -3.34
N HIS A 84 5.04 7.12 -4.20
CA HIS A 84 4.95 8.12 -5.26
C HIS A 84 3.53 8.65 -5.43
N ARG A 85 3.35 9.75 -6.18
CA ARG A 85 2.06 10.45 -6.33
C ARG A 85 0.90 9.54 -6.70
N MET A 86 1.10 8.60 -7.62
CA MET A 86 0.04 7.70 -8.07
C MET A 86 -0.48 6.75 -6.99
N HIS A 87 0.29 6.48 -5.93
CA HIS A 87 -0.22 5.69 -4.80
C HIS A 87 -1.31 6.43 -4.00
N LEU A 88 -1.27 7.75 -3.95
CA LEU A 88 -2.29 8.56 -3.29
C LEU A 88 -3.41 8.94 -4.26
N GLU A 89 -3.09 9.20 -5.53
CA GLU A 89 -4.07 9.58 -6.53
C GLU A 89 -5.12 8.49 -6.79
N ILE A 90 -4.76 7.21 -6.72
CA ILE A 90 -5.76 6.13 -6.86
C ILE A 90 -6.84 6.19 -5.78
N PHE A 91 -6.52 6.66 -4.58
CA PHE A 91 -7.50 6.87 -3.52
C PHE A 91 -8.47 8.01 -3.87
N ASN A 92 -7.95 9.11 -4.40
CA ASN A 92 -8.77 10.26 -4.81
C ASN A 92 -9.72 9.89 -5.95
N ILE A 93 -9.25 9.10 -6.92
CA ILE A 93 -10.08 8.55 -8.00
C ILE A 93 -11.19 7.65 -7.44
N ALA A 94 -10.83 6.72 -6.55
CA ALA A 94 -11.78 5.82 -5.90
C ALA A 94 -12.79 6.57 -5.04
N TYR A 95 -12.35 7.57 -4.30
CA TYR A 95 -13.18 8.46 -3.49
C TYR A 95 -14.23 9.17 -4.34
N LYS A 96 -13.81 9.85 -5.40
CA LYS A 96 -14.72 10.55 -6.32
C LYS A 96 -15.73 9.59 -6.96
N HIS A 97 -15.29 8.37 -7.30
CA HIS A 97 -16.18 7.35 -7.83
C HIS A 97 -17.26 6.95 -6.82
N LEU A 98 -16.90 6.63 -5.56
CA LEU A 98 -17.89 6.28 -4.54
C LEU A 98 -18.84 7.45 -4.21
N LEU A 99 -18.33 8.68 -4.18
CA LEU A 99 -19.18 9.87 -4.01
C LEU A 99 -20.23 9.98 -5.12
N SER A 100 -19.85 9.72 -6.38
CA SER A 100 -20.78 9.77 -7.52
C SER A 100 -21.90 8.73 -7.44
N LYS A 101 -21.72 7.62 -6.70
CA LYS A 101 -22.78 6.62 -6.46
C LYS A 101 -23.82 7.09 -5.47
N ASN A 102 -23.51 8.08 -4.64
CA ASN A 102 -24.38 8.64 -3.59
C ASN A 102 -24.91 7.62 -2.55
N GLU A 103 -24.25 6.45 -2.44
CA GLU A 103 -24.64 5.36 -1.54
C GLU A 103 -23.75 5.30 -0.29
N PHE A 104 -22.55 5.89 -0.37
CA PHE A 104 -21.53 5.76 0.67
C PHE A 104 -21.05 7.13 1.18
N ASN A 105 -20.79 7.19 2.49
CA ASN A 105 -19.90 8.17 3.08
C ASN A 105 -18.50 7.57 3.09
N VAL A 106 -17.56 8.07 2.34
CA VAL A 106 -16.16 7.67 2.45
C VAL A 106 -15.53 8.45 3.58
N LEU A 107 -15.31 7.80 4.72
CA LEU A 107 -14.84 8.45 5.95
C LEU A 107 -13.36 8.83 5.86
N CYS A 108 -12.54 7.90 5.36
CA CYS A 108 -11.10 8.06 5.16
C CYS A 108 -10.54 6.94 4.29
N SER A 109 -9.22 6.95 4.11
CA SER A 109 -8.46 5.88 3.45
C SER A 109 -7.32 5.39 4.33
N PHE A 110 -6.98 4.11 4.22
CA PHE A 110 -5.82 3.49 4.84
C PHE A 110 -4.79 3.12 3.78
N ILE A 111 -3.55 3.57 3.97
CA ILE A 111 -2.40 3.10 3.20
C ILE A 111 -1.58 2.17 4.08
N SER A 112 -1.43 0.90 3.66
CA SER A 112 -0.81 -0.17 4.44
C SER A 112 0.48 -0.64 3.76
N PRO A 113 1.66 -0.28 4.29
CA PRO A 113 2.94 -0.74 3.73
C PRO A 113 3.25 -2.16 4.16
N SER A 114 3.69 -3.00 3.20
CA SER A 114 4.08 -4.39 3.44
C SER A 114 5.33 -4.51 4.31
N ALA A 115 5.46 -5.62 5.03
CA ALA A 115 6.61 -5.93 5.89
C ALA A 115 7.93 -6.03 5.10
N ASP A 116 9.06 -5.79 5.77
CA ASP A 116 10.39 -5.84 5.17
C ASP A 116 10.74 -7.24 4.64
N CYS A 117 10.26 -8.31 5.29
CA CYS A 117 10.45 -9.68 4.81
C CYS A 117 9.94 -9.88 3.37
N TYR A 118 8.83 -9.27 2.99
CA TYR A 118 8.31 -9.29 1.62
C TYR A 118 9.11 -8.39 0.68
N VAL A 119 9.47 -7.18 1.12
CA VAL A 119 10.14 -6.20 0.27
C VAL A 119 11.57 -6.63 -0.07
N ARG A 120 12.23 -7.41 0.80
CA ARG A 120 13.59 -7.95 0.58
C ARG A 120 13.72 -8.83 -0.68
N HIS A 121 12.64 -9.47 -1.11
CA HIS A 121 12.62 -10.26 -2.36
C HIS A 121 12.54 -9.40 -3.63
N LYS A 122 12.36 -8.08 -3.48
CA LYS A 122 12.36 -7.15 -4.62
C LYS A 122 13.75 -6.64 -4.91
N LYS A 123 13.96 -6.16 -6.16
CA LYS A 123 15.26 -5.61 -6.56
C LYS A 123 15.65 -4.41 -5.68
N PRO A 124 16.91 -4.36 -5.15
CA PRO A 124 17.41 -3.22 -4.39
C PRO A 124 17.44 -1.94 -5.27
N PRO A 125 17.52 -0.75 -4.64
CA PRO A 125 17.69 -0.52 -3.21
C PRO A 125 16.38 -0.70 -2.42
N LEU A 126 16.50 -1.23 -1.19
CA LEU A 126 15.37 -1.47 -0.30
C LEU A 126 15.37 -0.42 0.80
N ILE A 127 14.24 0.26 0.95
CA ILE A 127 14.02 1.23 2.03
C ILE A 127 13.39 0.49 3.21
N PRO A 128 13.97 0.56 4.42
CA PRO A 128 13.44 -0.10 5.61
C PRO A 128 12.00 0.33 5.93
N PHE A 129 11.23 -0.55 6.54
CA PHE A 129 9.81 -0.32 6.85
C PHE A 129 9.56 1.01 7.58
N TYR A 130 10.31 1.29 8.65
CA TYR A 130 10.16 2.53 9.41
C TYR A 130 10.33 3.78 8.54
N LEU A 131 11.31 3.77 7.64
CA LEU A 131 11.57 4.91 6.75
C LEU A 131 10.51 5.02 5.65
N ARG A 132 9.98 3.88 5.16
CA ARG A 132 8.84 3.88 4.24
C ARG A 132 7.59 4.47 4.91
N CYS A 133 7.36 4.17 6.19
CA CYS A 133 6.29 4.78 6.98
C CYS A 133 6.46 6.31 7.10
N GLU A 134 7.67 6.79 7.40
CA GLU A 134 7.94 8.23 7.46
C GLU A 134 7.75 8.91 6.09
N MET A 135 8.22 8.29 5.02
CA MET A 135 7.98 8.79 3.66
C MET A 135 6.48 8.83 3.30
N ILE A 136 5.71 7.84 3.75
CA ILE A 136 4.25 7.80 3.55
C ILE A 136 3.57 8.93 4.33
N LYS A 137 3.91 9.14 5.60
CA LYS A 137 3.37 10.25 6.40
C LYS A 137 3.66 11.60 5.74
N THR A 138 4.91 11.81 5.33
CA THR A 138 5.32 13.04 4.61
C THR A 138 4.54 13.23 3.31
N ALA A 139 4.36 12.14 2.53
CA ALA A 139 3.58 12.20 1.30
C ALA A 139 2.11 12.56 1.56
N ILE A 140 1.50 11.98 2.60
CA ILE A 140 0.11 12.29 3.00
C ILE A 140 -0.02 13.76 3.37
N GLU A 141 0.90 14.31 4.19
CA GLU A 141 0.90 15.72 4.58
C GLU A 141 1.00 16.65 3.37
N GLU A 142 1.89 16.36 2.43
CA GLU A 142 2.05 17.17 1.21
C GLU A 142 0.84 17.05 0.27
N TYR A 143 0.21 15.86 0.21
CA TYR A 143 -0.96 15.62 -0.65
C TYR A 143 -2.27 16.15 -0.06
N GLN A 144 -2.37 16.39 1.24
CA GLN A 144 -3.61 16.80 1.90
C GLN A 144 -4.20 18.12 1.35
N SER A 145 -3.36 18.99 0.78
CA SER A 145 -3.82 20.23 0.12
C SER A 145 -4.51 19.98 -1.24
N GLU A 146 -4.34 18.79 -1.81
CA GLU A 146 -4.85 18.42 -3.14
C GLU A 146 -6.19 17.63 -3.07
N THR A 147 -6.65 17.25 -1.86
CA THR A 147 -7.84 16.41 -1.68
C THR A 147 -8.55 16.66 -0.35
N ASP A 148 -9.88 16.53 -0.36
CA ASP A 148 -10.71 16.52 0.86
C ASP A 148 -10.67 15.16 1.57
N LEU A 149 -10.17 14.11 0.92
CA LEU A 149 -10.08 12.78 1.46
C LEU A 149 -9.00 12.69 2.52
N LYS A 150 -9.36 12.28 3.74
CA LYS A 150 -8.40 11.96 4.79
C LYS A 150 -7.72 10.63 4.49
N ILE A 151 -6.39 10.61 4.52
CA ILE A 151 -5.58 9.40 4.32
C ILE A 151 -4.77 9.17 5.59
N PHE A 152 -4.77 7.94 6.09
CA PHE A 152 -4.02 7.52 7.28
C PHE A 152 -3.08 6.37 6.96
N LEU A 153 -1.92 6.38 7.59
CA LEU A 153 -1.01 5.25 7.60
C LEU A 153 -1.59 4.16 8.51
N HIS A 154 -1.64 2.92 8.02
CA HIS A 154 -2.02 1.73 8.78
C HIS A 154 -0.84 0.78 8.84
N THR A 155 -0.26 0.54 10.01
CA THR A 155 1.04 -0.13 10.16
C THR A 155 0.94 -1.63 10.44
N TRP A 156 -0.24 -2.19 10.68
CA TRP A 156 -0.42 -3.59 11.08
C TRP A 156 0.27 -4.58 10.12
N GLU A 157 0.08 -4.46 8.82
CA GLU A 157 0.67 -5.37 7.82
C GLU A 157 2.21 -5.38 7.91
N GLY A 158 2.79 -4.20 7.98
CA GLY A 158 4.25 -4.04 7.93
C GLY A 158 4.96 -4.32 9.24
N SER A 159 4.23 -4.33 10.38
CA SER A 159 4.78 -4.68 11.70
C SER A 159 4.83 -6.19 11.96
N GLN A 160 4.28 -7.01 11.04
CA GLN A 160 4.29 -8.46 11.20
C GLN A 160 5.68 -9.05 10.90
N ASP A 161 6.07 -10.08 11.65
CA ASP A 161 7.33 -10.80 11.44
C ASP A 161 7.34 -11.61 10.14
N THR A 162 6.15 -11.99 9.66
CA THR A 162 5.96 -12.77 8.44
C THR A 162 5.13 -12.00 7.43
N PHE A 163 5.31 -12.34 6.14
CA PHE A 163 4.51 -11.75 5.06
C PHE A 163 3.02 -12.08 5.25
N ARG A 164 2.19 -11.03 5.12
CA ARG A 164 0.74 -11.13 5.04
C ARG A 164 0.28 -10.77 3.65
N ASP A 165 -0.44 -11.68 3.00
CA ASP A 165 -1.00 -11.38 1.69
C ASP A 165 -2.21 -10.45 1.81
N PHE A 166 -2.46 -9.65 0.76
CA PHE A 166 -3.51 -8.62 0.78
C PHE A 166 -4.92 -9.14 1.15
N PRO A 167 -5.36 -10.38 0.83
CA PRO A 167 -6.64 -10.87 1.30
C PRO A 167 -6.71 -11.02 2.83
N GLU A 168 -5.62 -11.43 3.47
CA GLU A 168 -5.53 -11.52 4.93
C GLU A 168 -5.57 -10.12 5.56
N VAL A 169 -4.82 -9.17 4.99
CA VAL A 169 -4.83 -7.77 5.44
C VAL A 169 -6.24 -7.16 5.34
N ILE A 170 -6.93 -7.40 4.21
CA ILE A 170 -8.32 -6.94 4.01
C ILE A 170 -9.24 -7.52 5.09
N ASN A 171 -9.16 -8.82 5.37
CA ASN A 171 -10.02 -9.48 6.34
C ASN A 171 -9.75 -8.97 7.76
N THR A 172 -8.49 -8.88 8.17
CA THR A 172 -8.11 -8.39 9.50
C THR A 172 -8.61 -6.98 9.75
N ILE A 173 -8.40 -6.06 8.80
CA ILE A 173 -8.87 -4.67 8.94
C ILE A 173 -10.41 -4.60 8.88
N GLN A 174 -11.07 -5.40 8.02
CA GLN A 174 -12.52 -5.44 7.95
C GLN A 174 -13.13 -5.94 9.27
N ASP A 175 -12.50 -6.92 9.94
CA ASP A 175 -12.99 -7.45 11.21
C ASP A 175 -12.98 -6.35 12.30
N GLU A 176 -11.95 -5.53 12.38
CA GLU A 176 -11.93 -4.36 13.26
C GLU A 176 -13.03 -3.34 12.88
N LEU A 177 -13.24 -3.09 11.59
CA LEU A 177 -14.23 -2.15 11.09
C LEU A 177 -15.69 -2.63 11.27
N ASN A 178 -15.92 -3.94 11.41
CA ASN A 178 -17.26 -4.49 11.66
C ASN A 178 -17.87 -3.94 12.95
N ASN A 179 -17.07 -3.67 13.99
CA ASN A 179 -17.47 -3.05 15.22
C ASN A 179 -18.10 -1.65 15.02
N TYR A 180 -17.74 -0.98 13.94
CA TYR A 180 -18.20 0.36 13.57
C TYR A 180 -19.24 0.35 12.44
N LYS A 181 -19.64 -0.84 11.94
CA LYS A 181 -20.52 -1.01 10.77
C LYS A 181 -20.02 -0.29 9.52
N ILE A 182 -18.71 -0.37 9.27
CA ILE A 182 -18.04 0.25 8.15
C ILE A 182 -17.71 -0.81 7.09
N THR A 183 -17.93 -0.50 5.83
CA THR A 183 -17.53 -1.33 4.69
C THR A 183 -16.13 -0.95 4.22
N LEU A 184 -15.23 -1.91 4.12
CA LEU A 184 -13.91 -1.70 3.55
C LEU A 184 -13.95 -1.93 2.03
N PHE A 185 -13.44 -0.96 1.27
CA PHE A 185 -13.18 -1.09 -0.17
C PHE A 185 -11.68 -1.18 -0.42
N TYR A 186 -11.25 -2.27 -1.06
CA TYR A 186 -9.88 -2.40 -1.50
C TYR A 186 -9.65 -1.63 -2.80
N VAL A 187 -8.64 -0.76 -2.81
CA VAL A 187 -8.27 0.07 -3.96
C VAL A 187 -6.95 -0.40 -4.52
N CYS A 188 -6.92 -0.72 -5.81
CA CYS A 188 -5.70 -1.17 -6.47
C CYS A 188 -5.65 -0.73 -7.95
N GLY A 189 -4.49 -0.88 -8.57
CA GLY A 189 -4.38 -0.75 -10.02
C GLY A 189 -5.07 -1.91 -10.75
N LEU A 190 -5.62 -1.66 -11.92
CA LEU A 190 -6.27 -2.68 -12.74
C LEU A 190 -5.33 -3.83 -13.12
N ASP A 191 -4.03 -3.58 -13.20
CA ASP A 191 -3.00 -4.58 -13.43
C ASP A 191 -2.93 -5.65 -12.32
N LEU A 192 -3.01 -5.24 -11.04
CA LEU A 192 -3.10 -6.15 -9.91
C LEU A 192 -4.44 -6.88 -9.91
N PHE A 193 -5.55 -6.15 -10.06
CA PHE A 193 -6.88 -6.74 -10.11
C PHE A 193 -6.97 -7.83 -11.18
N SER A 194 -6.43 -7.60 -12.37
CA SER A 194 -6.47 -8.55 -13.48
C SER A 194 -5.67 -9.82 -13.21
N LYS A 195 -4.54 -9.72 -12.50
CA LYS A 195 -3.70 -10.87 -12.12
C LYS A 195 -4.31 -11.71 -11.00
N CYS A 196 -4.91 -11.04 -10.01
CA CYS A 196 -5.40 -11.67 -8.79
C CYS A 196 -6.93 -11.67 -8.70
N ARG A 197 -7.66 -11.65 -9.83
CA ARG A 197 -9.12 -11.48 -9.86
C ARG A 197 -9.88 -12.49 -8.99
N SER A 198 -9.41 -13.72 -8.91
CA SER A 198 -10.01 -14.78 -8.09
C SER A 198 -9.93 -14.52 -6.58
N ALA A 199 -8.94 -13.75 -6.15
CA ALA A 199 -8.78 -13.36 -4.74
C ALA A 199 -9.72 -12.19 -4.36
N PHE A 200 -10.30 -11.48 -5.34
CA PHE A 200 -11.19 -10.35 -5.09
C PHE A 200 -12.66 -10.78 -5.18
N TYR A 201 -13.30 -10.94 -4.02
CA TYR A 201 -14.69 -11.40 -3.97
C TYR A 201 -15.70 -10.26 -4.03
N LYS A 202 -15.47 -9.16 -3.29
CA LYS A 202 -16.37 -8.00 -3.17
C LYS A 202 -15.63 -6.73 -2.73
N ASN A 203 -16.28 -5.58 -2.90
CA ASN A 203 -15.83 -4.28 -2.43
C ASN A 203 -14.43 -3.93 -2.95
N VAL A 204 -14.27 -3.84 -4.27
CA VAL A 204 -13.01 -3.52 -4.92
C VAL A 204 -13.21 -2.35 -5.89
N ILE A 205 -12.25 -1.43 -5.89
CA ILE A 205 -12.15 -0.38 -6.90
C ILE A 205 -10.81 -0.54 -7.60
N ALA A 206 -10.86 -1.02 -8.84
CA ALA A 206 -9.70 -1.19 -9.69
C ALA A 206 -9.52 0.04 -10.59
N VAL A 207 -8.44 0.80 -10.38
CA VAL A 207 -8.17 2.01 -11.15
C VAL A 207 -7.34 1.65 -12.38
N ASP A 208 -7.88 1.98 -13.57
CA ASP A 208 -7.18 1.80 -14.84
C ASP A 208 -6.23 2.98 -15.08
N ARG A 209 -4.96 2.79 -14.79
CA ARG A 209 -3.90 3.79 -14.97
C ARG A 209 -3.32 3.85 -16.38
N LYS A 210 -3.66 2.87 -17.22
CA LYS A 210 -3.23 2.79 -18.62
C LYS A 210 -4.38 2.20 -19.41
N PRO A 211 -4.64 2.65 -20.64
CA PRO A 211 -5.69 2.06 -21.45
C PRO A 211 -5.45 0.54 -21.58
N TYR A 212 -6.21 -0.21 -20.82
CA TYR A 212 -6.08 -1.66 -20.75
C TYR A 212 -6.86 -2.27 -21.91
N LYS A 213 -6.20 -3.08 -22.75
CA LYS A 213 -6.82 -3.69 -23.94
C LYS A 213 -7.88 -4.73 -23.65
N LYS A 214 -8.02 -5.21 -22.40
CA LYS A 214 -9.06 -6.15 -22.00
C LYS A 214 -10.22 -5.40 -21.38
N PHE A 215 -11.38 -5.49 -21.99
CA PHE A 215 -12.62 -5.00 -21.41
C PHE A 215 -12.98 -5.86 -20.19
N LEU A 216 -12.76 -5.31 -19.02
CA LEU A 216 -13.30 -5.84 -17.78
C LEU A 216 -14.50 -4.97 -17.42
N SER A 217 -15.59 -5.60 -17.02
CA SER A 217 -16.81 -4.90 -16.62
C SER A 217 -16.95 -4.86 -15.11
N ASP A 218 -17.63 -3.85 -14.63
CA ASP A 218 -18.08 -3.77 -13.23
C ASP A 218 -18.91 -5.00 -12.85
N ILE A 219 -18.87 -5.35 -11.56
CA ILE A 219 -19.76 -6.34 -10.95
C ILE A 219 -20.52 -5.66 -9.79
N PRO A 220 -21.58 -4.88 -10.10
CA PRO A 220 -22.23 -4.03 -9.10
C PRO A 220 -22.77 -4.79 -7.89
N LYS A 221 -23.32 -6.01 -8.08
CA LYS A 221 -23.81 -6.86 -6.98
C LYS A 221 -22.74 -7.22 -5.93
N ARG A 222 -21.45 -7.07 -6.30
CA ARG A 222 -20.30 -7.31 -5.41
C ARG A 222 -19.55 -6.05 -5.05
N ASN A 223 -20.03 -4.87 -5.47
CA ASN A 223 -19.33 -3.61 -5.37
C ASN A 223 -17.90 -3.68 -5.96
N ILE A 224 -17.77 -4.27 -7.14
CA ILE A 224 -16.52 -4.29 -7.89
C ILE A 224 -16.65 -3.30 -9.03
N TYR A 225 -15.80 -2.27 -9.02
CA TYR A 225 -15.83 -1.17 -9.98
C TYR A 225 -14.48 -1.06 -10.68
N ILE A 226 -14.52 -0.83 -11.99
CA ILE A 226 -13.33 -0.55 -12.81
C ILE A 226 -13.42 0.90 -13.23
N VAL A 227 -12.53 1.71 -12.69
CA VAL A 227 -12.61 3.16 -12.81
C VAL A 227 -11.48 3.68 -13.70
N PRO A 228 -11.78 4.46 -14.73
CA PRO A 228 -10.75 5.07 -15.56
C PRO A 228 -9.93 6.08 -14.76
N GLY A 229 -8.62 6.02 -14.93
CA GLY A 229 -7.67 6.96 -14.34
C GLY A 229 -7.36 8.09 -15.33
N GLU A 230 -8.26 9.06 -15.47
CA GLU A 230 -8.18 10.11 -16.50
C GLU A 230 -6.93 11.01 -16.40
N LYS A 231 -6.28 11.06 -15.24
CA LYS A 231 -5.10 11.91 -14.98
C LYS A 231 -3.94 11.11 -14.40
N THR A 232 -3.83 9.84 -14.77
CA THR A 232 -2.77 9.01 -14.21
C THR A 232 -1.48 9.17 -14.99
N GLU A 233 -0.41 9.46 -14.25
CA GLU A 233 0.94 9.47 -14.79
C GLU A 233 1.56 8.06 -14.68
N PRO A 234 2.46 7.68 -15.59
CA PRO A 234 3.07 6.36 -15.61
C PRO A 234 4.13 6.17 -14.50
N PHE A 235 3.99 6.87 -13.38
CA PHE A 235 4.95 6.84 -12.28
C PHE A 235 4.98 5.49 -11.58
N SER A 236 6.18 5.03 -11.26
CA SER A 236 6.36 3.80 -10.50
C SER A 236 7.57 3.86 -9.56
N SER A 237 7.49 3.13 -8.44
CA SER A 237 8.63 2.99 -7.54
C SER A 237 9.87 2.41 -8.23
N THR A 238 9.68 1.59 -9.26
CA THR A 238 10.79 1.04 -10.06
C THR A 238 11.49 2.12 -10.86
N GLU A 239 10.74 3.03 -11.47
CA GLU A 239 11.32 4.16 -12.20
C GLU A 239 12.07 5.10 -11.27
N ILE A 240 11.53 5.40 -10.08
CA ILE A 240 12.25 6.19 -9.07
C ILE A 240 13.61 5.56 -8.74
N ARG A 241 13.63 4.24 -8.47
CA ARG A 241 14.91 3.53 -8.19
C ARG A 241 15.86 3.52 -9.38
N ASN A 242 15.36 3.43 -10.59
CA ASN A 242 16.18 3.50 -11.80
C ASN A 242 16.72 4.90 -12.04
N SER A 243 15.90 5.93 -11.86
CA SER A 243 16.33 7.34 -11.99
C SER A 243 17.46 7.66 -11.01
N PHE A 244 17.40 7.14 -9.78
CA PHE A 244 18.50 7.28 -8.85
C PHE A 244 19.80 6.64 -9.38
N ARG A 245 19.75 5.37 -9.85
CA ARG A 245 20.93 4.69 -10.43
C ARG A 245 21.53 5.42 -11.64
N ASN A 246 20.72 6.18 -12.33
CA ASN A 246 21.12 6.96 -13.51
C ASN A 246 21.47 8.42 -13.17
N ASN A 247 21.58 8.78 -11.89
CA ASN A 247 21.85 10.15 -11.41
C ASN A 247 20.82 11.19 -11.91
N GLN A 248 19.54 10.77 -12.07
CA GLN A 248 18.46 11.60 -12.59
C GLN A 248 17.57 12.10 -11.43
N GLU A 249 18.11 12.90 -10.50
CA GLU A 249 17.39 13.37 -9.31
C GLU A 249 16.14 14.20 -9.66
N GLU A 250 16.16 14.98 -10.71
CA GLU A 250 15.01 15.77 -11.15
C GLU A 250 13.83 14.89 -11.61
N GLU A 251 14.11 13.70 -12.16
CA GLU A 251 13.04 12.75 -12.50
C GLU A 251 12.40 12.15 -11.25
N ILE A 252 13.18 11.93 -10.17
CA ILE A 252 12.64 11.48 -8.87
C ILE A 252 11.66 12.53 -8.33
N LYS A 253 12.04 13.82 -8.36
CA LYS A 253 11.19 14.92 -7.87
C LYS A 253 9.87 15.06 -8.62
N LYS A 254 9.83 14.70 -9.90
CA LYS A 254 8.59 14.70 -10.70
C LYS A 254 7.64 13.56 -10.28
N MET A 255 8.17 12.41 -9.90
CA MET A 255 7.39 11.20 -9.64
C MET A 255 6.82 11.14 -8.22
N THR A 256 7.47 11.79 -7.26
CA THR A 256 7.01 11.79 -5.86
C THR A 256 6.87 13.21 -5.32
N PHE A 257 6.67 13.35 -4.03
CA PHE A 257 6.49 14.64 -3.36
C PHE A 257 7.86 15.25 -3.04
N PRO A 258 8.01 16.58 -3.00
CA PRO A 258 9.32 17.24 -2.84
C PRO A 258 10.11 16.73 -1.63
N LYS A 259 9.52 16.74 -0.42
CA LYS A 259 10.21 16.27 0.79
C LYS A 259 10.50 14.77 0.73
N VAL A 260 9.61 13.97 0.15
CA VAL A 260 9.84 12.53 -0.05
C VAL A 260 10.97 12.30 -1.02
N ALA A 261 11.09 13.10 -2.09
CA ALA A 261 12.21 13.01 -3.03
C ALA A 261 13.54 13.24 -2.32
N ASP A 262 13.62 14.27 -1.47
CA ASP A 262 14.82 14.57 -0.69
C ASP A 262 15.18 13.42 0.27
N MET A 263 14.18 12.82 0.95
CA MET A 263 14.39 11.65 1.81
C MET A 263 14.91 10.45 1.02
N VAL A 264 14.36 10.17 -0.15
CA VAL A 264 14.75 9.07 -1.03
C VAL A 264 16.19 9.26 -1.52
N ILE A 265 16.50 10.45 -2.03
CA ILE A 265 17.83 10.79 -2.57
C ILE A 265 18.88 10.68 -1.45
N LYS A 266 18.58 11.26 -0.29
CA LYS A 266 19.46 11.17 0.88
C LYS A 266 19.70 9.72 1.28
N PHE A 267 18.64 8.93 1.47
CA PHE A 267 18.75 7.54 1.86
C PHE A 267 19.63 6.74 0.91
N TYR A 268 19.45 6.93 -0.40
CA TYR A 268 20.22 6.19 -1.39
C TYR A 268 21.67 6.64 -1.46
N LYS A 269 21.98 7.95 -1.32
CA LYS A 269 23.35 8.46 -1.24
C LYS A 269 24.09 7.93 -0.01
N ASP A 270 23.41 7.84 1.13
CA ASP A 270 24.01 7.38 2.39
C ASP A 270 24.27 5.86 2.43
N ASN A 271 23.51 5.06 1.66
CA ASN A 271 23.56 3.60 1.75
C ASN A 271 24.06 2.89 0.47
N PHE A 272 24.18 3.59 -0.63
CA PHE A 272 24.61 3.00 -1.90
C PHE A 272 25.64 3.94 -2.55
N ILE A 273 26.88 3.48 -2.60
CA ILE A 273 27.95 4.15 -3.35
C ILE A 273 27.65 3.93 -4.83
N ILE A 274 27.46 5.00 -5.57
CA ILE A 274 27.28 4.99 -7.03
C ILE A 274 28.67 5.13 -7.69
#